data_00610be463fac8a2df827b5fe4fc182e
#
_entry.id   00610be463fac8a2df827b5fe4fc182e
#
_cell.length_a   1.000
_cell.length_b   1.000
_cell.length_c   1.000
_cell.angle_alpha   90.00
_cell.angle_beta   90.00
_cell.angle_gamma   90.00
#
_symmetry.space_group_name_H-M   'P 1'
#
loop_
_entity.id
_entity.type
_entity.pdbx_description
1 polymer ?
#
loop_
_entity_poly.entity_id
_entity_poly.type
_entity_poly.pdbx_seq_one_letter_code
_entity_poly.pdbx_strand_id
1 'polypeptide(L)'
;MLLLIFAPLWSVLAQLQQSDRLEIPTSSSSSEQFEVFSLGERGILSVIRGNEFSNRNEQWEFVKYDTTLKALWRTSYKLDFRYIPVMAYKAEESGYWLFAEPDTDKFLFLQLNFQDGSIDTYKGNLLSGVDVQHFKVIGSKALVSGYYRSRPIVIVHSFFDHTTRVLPGLFEKNTELNNVDINEIDGYINVITYAYRKKNCVFEIKTYNYDGKLLKRTSLSDPRYSFISGQIVPLNADDSYLIGNYSVGCTQYSQGLYVTHVSDDTPEEPQFIEFSELQNFFNYMKPKRRARVLEKIGKRKSLGKENRFRYRLLVHQLIQTEKEIVLVAEVYYPNQRSTSPIISGGMSRPYVARALEGYRYTHAIVCGFDRSGKLMWDNTITIKDLTSFDLQEMVQVTPVDDYFVLAYPQEGEIHTEVISRNKVVVETEKFKINPKSEKEKVLNNEDGYLSPWYGQYFLAYGMQRIGTSSIVQGREVFYVNKLTYKTDDIGKMEAKEEASRPGHQP
;
A
#
# COMPACT_ATOMS: atom_id res chain seq x y z
N MET A 1 20.02 55.92 23.17
CA MET A 1 19.05 54.90 23.64
C MET A 1 18.45 54.23 22.39
N LEU A 2 19.10 53.14 21.94
CA LEU A 2 18.73 52.43 20.70
C LEU A 2 17.71 51.36 21.09
N LEU A 3 16.45 51.50 20.67
CA LEU A 3 15.42 50.49 20.86
C LEU A 3 15.63 49.39 19.81
N LEU A 4 16.18 48.26 20.23
CA LEU A 4 16.19 47.02 19.47
C LEU A 4 14.76 46.43 19.46
N ILE A 5 14.06 46.62 18.36
CA ILE A 5 12.78 45.92 18.09
C ILE A 5 13.10 44.46 17.76
N PHE A 6 12.92 43.59 18.73
CA PHE A 6 12.85 42.16 18.53
C PHE A 6 11.51 41.86 17.79
N ALA A 7 11.55 41.76 16.50
CA ALA A 7 10.46 41.12 15.75
C ALA A 7 10.51 39.63 16.09
N PRO A 8 9.40 39.01 16.53
CA PRO A 8 9.35 37.57 16.67
C PRO A 8 9.51 36.95 15.28
N LEU A 9 10.59 36.23 15.09
CA LEU A 9 10.75 35.33 13.96
C LEU A 9 9.69 34.21 14.10
N TRP A 10 8.52 34.42 13.53
CA TRP A 10 7.59 33.34 13.28
C TRP A 10 8.24 32.50 12.18
N SER A 11 8.85 31.38 12.57
CA SER A 11 9.20 30.32 11.65
C SER A 11 7.85 29.77 11.12
N VAL A 12 7.48 30.15 9.93
CA VAL A 12 6.39 29.52 9.18
C VAL A 12 6.95 28.16 8.77
N LEU A 13 6.65 27.14 9.57
CA LEU A 13 6.97 25.76 9.27
C LEU A 13 5.96 25.28 8.23
N ALA A 14 6.46 24.71 7.16
CA ALA A 14 5.63 23.95 6.23
C ALA A 14 4.99 22.82 7.03
N GLN A 15 3.70 22.85 7.25
CA GLN A 15 2.99 21.91 8.12
C GLN A 15 1.79 21.29 7.40
N LEU A 16 1.54 20.03 7.71
CA LEU A 16 0.27 19.40 7.40
C LEU A 16 -0.85 20.19 8.07
N GLN A 17 -1.91 20.51 7.35
CA GLN A 17 -3.06 21.27 7.85
C GLN A 17 -4.34 20.47 7.65
N GLN A 18 -5.21 20.50 8.66
CA GLN A 18 -6.55 19.94 8.59
C GLN A 18 -7.50 21.04 8.08
N SER A 19 -8.03 20.87 6.85
CA SER A 19 -8.93 21.86 6.24
C SER A 19 -10.39 21.55 6.55
N ASP A 20 -10.79 20.30 6.45
CA ASP A 20 -12.18 19.87 6.61
C ASP A 20 -12.24 18.59 7.44
N ARG A 21 -13.36 18.43 8.18
CA ARG A 21 -13.61 17.24 8.99
C ARG A 21 -15.06 16.83 8.96
N LEU A 22 -15.28 15.57 8.63
CA LEU A 22 -16.54 14.85 8.80
C LEU A 22 -16.49 14.01 10.09
N GLU A 23 -17.56 14.02 10.87
CA GLU A 23 -17.76 13.16 12.03
C GLU A 23 -19.08 12.41 11.89
N ILE A 24 -19.02 11.10 11.83
CA ILE A 24 -20.18 10.22 11.81
C ILE A 24 -20.31 9.64 13.23
N PRO A 25 -21.37 10.00 13.97
CA PRO A 25 -21.59 9.45 15.30
C PRO A 25 -21.77 7.94 15.24
N THR A 26 -21.10 7.23 16.13
CA THR A 26 -21.25 5.78 16.31
C THR A 26 -21.75 5.50 17.70
N SER A 27 -22.43 4.39 17.92
CA SER A 27 -22.80 3.96 19.25
C SER A 27 -21.80 2.91 19.75
N SER A 28 -21.37 3.02 21.00
CA SER A 28 -20.48 2.05 21.65
C SER A 28 -21.04 0.62 21.72
N SER A 29 -22.34 0.46 21.41
CA SER A 29 -23.01 -0.82 21.30
C SER A 29 -23.16 -1.32 19.87
N SER A 30 -22.81 -0.51 18.85
CA SER A 30 -22.90 -0.90 17.46
C SER A 30 -21.60 -1.55 17.00
N SER A 31 -21.72 -2.70 16.34
CA SER A 31 -20.62 -3.36 15.64
C SER A 31 -20.45 -2.80 14.22
N GLU A 32 -20.65 -1.49 14.05
CA GLU A 32 -20.51 -0.83 12.76
C GLU A 32 -19.06 -0.87 12.28
N GLN A 33 -18.88 -1.19 11.01
CA GLN A 33 -17.60 -1.17 10.33
C GLN A 33 -17.63 -0.10 9.25
N PHE A 34 -16.54 0.63 9.12
CA PHE A 34 -16.42 1.75 8.22
C PHE A 34 -15.26 1.53 7.24
N GLU A 35 -15.52 1.82 5.98
CA GLU A 35 -14.50 1.87 4.92
C GLU A 35 -14.62 3.21 4.19
N VAL A 36 -13.48 3.74 3.73
CA VAL A 36 -13.44 4.98 2.95
C VAL A 36 -12.67 4.74 1.66
N PHE A 37 -13.29 5.08 0.54
CA PHE A 37 -12.66 5.03 -0.77
C PHE A 37 -12.46 6.44 -1.30
N SER A 38 -11.24 6.77 -1.66
CA SER A 38 -10.91 8.00 -2.39
C SER A 38 -11.45 7.91 -3.82
N LEU A 39 -12.24 8.89 -4.24
CA LEU A 39 -12.71 9.03 -5.62
C LEU A 39 -11.96 10.16 -6.37
N GLY A 40 -10.79 10.55 -5.85
CA GLY A 40 -10.01 11.67 -6.38
C GLY A 40 -10.77 13.00 -6.24
N GLU A 41 -10.74 13.81 -7.28
CA GLU A 41 -11.46 15.11 -7.32
C GLU A 41 -12.98 14.98 -7.25
N ARG A 42 -13.53 13.79 -7.44
CA ARG A 42 -14.97 13.49 -7.31
C ARG A 42 -15.42 13.27 -5.86
N GLY A 43 -14.51 13.41 -4.91
CA GLY A 43 -14.80 13.29 -3.48
C GLY A 43 -14.42 11.94 -2.87
N ILE A 44 -15.25 11.45 -1.95
CA ILE A 44 -15.05 10.16 -1.28
C ILE A 44 -16.35 9.37 -1.24
N LEU A 45 -16.21 8.05 -1.11
CA LEU A 45 -17.30 7.14 -0.75
C LEU A 45 -17.02 6.58 0.65
N SER A 46 -17.97 6.75 1.57
CA SER A 46 -17.98 6.03 2.84
C SER A 46 -18.93 4.85 2.75
N VAL A 47 -18.46 3.69 3.18
CA VAL A 47 -19.26 2.46 3.29
C VAL A 47 -19.41 2.13 4.77
N ILE A 48 -20.64 2.02 5.22
CA ILE A 48 -20.99 1.73 6.60
C ILE A 48 -21.74 0.40 6.62
N ARG A 49 -21.23 -0.55 7.39
CA ARG A 49 -21.84 -1.85 7.59
C ARG A 49 -22.39 -1.93 9.01
N GLY A 50 -23.66 -2.14 9.15
CA GLY A 50 -24.32 -2.28 10.44
C GLY A 50 -25.01 -3.64 10.59
N ASN A 51 -24.86 -4.26 11.74
CA ASN A 51 -25.55 -5.51 12.05
C ASN A 51 -26.98 -5.25 12.53
N GLU A 52 -27.97 -5.38 11.67
CA GLU A 52 -29.35 -5.57 12.08
C GLU A 52 -29.62 -7.05 12.41
N PHE A 53 -29.31 -7.47 13.64
CA PHE A 53 -29.50 -8.85 14.09
C PHE A 53 -30.95 -9.36 14.01
N SER A 54 -31.92 -8.46 13.84
CA SER A 54 -33.33 -8.82 13.89
C SER A 54 -33.89 -9.45 12.62
N ASN A 55 -33.31 -9.25 11.44
CA ASN A 55 -33.89 -9.59 10.14
C ASN A 55 -33.09 -10.52 9.24
N ARG A 56 -32.05 -11.18 9.72
CA ARG A 56 -31.17 -12.04 8.89
C ARG A 56 -30.53 -11.32 7.70
N ASN A 57 -30.38 -9.99 7.76
CA ASN A 57 -29.72 -9.18 6.76
C ASN A 57 -28.74 -8.25 7.43
N GLU A 58 -27.63 -8.01 6.74
CA GLU A 58 -26.68 -6.97 7.08
C GLU A 58 -27.02 -5.71 6.28
N GLN A 59 -27.11 -4.57 6.94
CA GLN A 59 -27.36 -3.28 6.27
C GLN A 59 -26.04 -2.69 5.80
N TRP A 60 -25.93 -2.50 4.50
CA TRP A 60 -24.83 -1.79 3.87
C TRP A 60 -25.34 -0.41 3.44
N GLU A 61 -24.69 0.63 3.92
CA GLU A 61 -24.98 2.01 3.55
C GLU A 61 -23.81 2.64 2.82
N PHE A 62 -24.09 3.28 1.71
CA PHE A 62 -23.11 3.96 0.86
C PHE A 62 -23.43 5.44 0.84
N VAL A 63 -22.46 6.27 1.21
CA VAL A 63 -22.62 7.73 1.22
C VAL A 63 -21.47 8.36 0.44
N LYS A 64 -21.83 9.08 -0.61
CA LYS A 64 -20.84 9.87 -1.35
C LYS A 64 -20.79 11.28 -0.80
N TYR A 65 -19.58 11.76 -0.61
CA TYR A 65 -19.27 13.12 -0.21
C TYR A 65 -18.44 13.81 -1.29
N ASP A 66 -18.59 15.12 -1.42
CA ASP A 66 -17.74 15.96 -2.25
C ASP A 66 -16.37 16.22 -1.61
N THR A 67 -15.52 17.00 -2.27
CA THR A 67 -14.17 17.36 -1.78
C THR A 67 -14.17 18.30 -0.56
N THR A 68 -15.35 18.80 -0.15
CA THR A 68 -15.57 19.57 1.09
C THR A 68 -16.22 18.72 2.20
N LEU A 69 -16.30 17.40 1.98
CA LEU A 69 -16.91 16.42 2.88
C LEU A 69 -18.42 16.67 3.14
N LYS A 70 -19.14 17.25 2.18
CA LYS A 70 -20.58 17.37 2.20
C LYS A 70 -21.21 16.21 1.45
N ALA A 71 -22.25 15.61 2.04
CA ALA A 71 -22.95 14.49 1.43
C ALA A 71 -23.65 14.92 0.13
N LEU A 72 -23.42 14.16 -0.94
CA LEU A 72 -24.04 14.34 -2.24
C LEU A 72 -25.25 13.43 -2.41
N TRP A 73 -25.08 12.15 -2.10
CA TRP A 73 -26.15 11.16 -2.14
C TRP A 73 -25.88 10.03 -1.12
N ARG A 74 -26.94 9.30 -0.80
CA ARG A 74 -26.92 8.13 0.09
C ARG A 74 -27.79 7.04 -0.51
N THR A 75 -27.30 5.82 -0.50
CA THR A 75 -28.04 4.63 -0.91
C THR A 75 -27.73 3.48 0.05
N SER A 76 -28.55 2.44 0.03
CA SER A 76 -28.34 1.28 0.90
C SER A 76 -28.70 -0.02 0.22
N TYR A 77 -28.06 -1.09 0.67
CA TYR A 77 -28.29 -2.45 0.22
C TYR A 77 -28.43 -3.39 1.41
N LYS A 78 -29.41 -4.30 1.35
CA LYS A 78 -29.63 -5.34 2.36
C LYS A 78 -28.98 -6.63 1.88
N LEU A 79 -27.84 -6.97 2.46
CA LEU A 79 -27.13 -8.19 2.17
C LEU A 79 -27.74 -9.36 2.96
N ASP A 80 -28.07 -10.45 2.28
CA ASP A 80 -28.48 -11.70 2.93
C ASP A 80 -27.32 -12.24 3.77
N PHE A 81 -27.56 -12.58 5.04
CA PHE A 81 -26.56 -13.01 6.01
C PHE A 81 -25.75 -14.25 5.60
N ARG A 82 -26.22 -15.01 4.60
CA ARG A 82 -25.50 -16.16 4.05
C ARG A 82 -24.24 -15.75 3.30
N TYR A 83 -24.19 -14.51 2.83
CA TYR A 83 -23.03 -13.97 2.11
C TYR A 83 -22.12 -13.22 3.08
N ILE A 84 -20.85 -13.51 3.01
CA ILE A 84 -19.81 -12.77 3.74
C ILE A 84 -19.00 -11.92 2.75
N PRO A 85 -18.58 -10.71 3.15
CA PRO A 85 -17.71 -9.88 2.31
C PRO A 85 -16.35 -10.56 2.15
N VAL A 86 -15.86 -10.60 0.91
CA VAL A 86 -14.55 -11.18 0.56
C VAL A 86 -13.58 -10.07 0.23
N MET A 87 -13.93 -9.21 -0.72
CA MET A 87 -13.03 -8.17 -1.21
C MET A 87 -13.80 -7.06 -1.92
N ALA A 88 -13.23 -5.85 -1.93
CA ALA A 88 -13.73 -4.73 -2.69
C ALA A 88 -12.73 -4.29 -3.76
N TYR A 89 -13.24 -3.73 -4.85
CA TYR A 89 -12.43 -3.15 -5.91
C TYR A 89 -13.05 -1.82 -6.36
N LYS A 90 -12.22 -0.79 -6.47
CA LYS A 90 -12.61 0.51 -6.98
C LYS A 90 -12.13 0.64 -8.43
N ALA A 91 -13.06 0.68 -9.37
CA ALA A 91 -12.83 1.11 -10.73
C ALA A 91 -13.01 2.64 -10.85
N GLU A 92 -12.89 3.17 -12.05
CA GLU A 92 -13.01 4.60 -12.28
C GLU A 92 -14.42 5.12 -11.96
N GLU A 93 -15.46 4.50 -12.50
CA GLU A 93 -16.86 4.97 -12.40
C GLU A 93 -17.71 4.19 -11.39
N SER A 94 -17.21 3.06 -10.88
CA SER A 94 -17.99 2.17 -10.02
C SER A 94 -17.11 1.48 -8.96
N GLY A 95 -17.74 1.20 -7.83
CA GLY A 95 -17.19 0.29 -6.81
C GLY A 95 -17.81 -1.09 -6.95
N TYR A 96 -17.02 -2.11 -6.70
CA TYR A 96 -17.44 -3.51 -6.76
C TYR A 96 -17.13 -4.20 -5.45
N TRP A 97 -18.08 -4.96 -4.91
CA TRP A 97 -17.91 -5.82 -3.74
C TRP A 97 -18.19 -7.25 -4.11
N LEU A 98 -17.27 -8.12 -3.77
CA LEU A 98 -17.37 -9.56 -3.91
C LEU A 98 -17.80 -10.16 -2.58
N PHE A 99 -18.87 -10.92 -2.61
CA PHE A 99 -19.37 -11.70 -1.48
C PHE A 99 -19.38 -13.18 -1.83
N ALA A 100 -19.16 -14.03 -0.83
CA ALA A 100 -19.21 -15.48 -0.99
C ALA A 100 -20.20 -16.10 0.03
N GLU A 101 -20.92 -17.12 -0.38
CA GLU A 101 -21.63 -18.01 0.54
C GLU A 101 -20.65 -19.11 0.99
N PRO A 102 -20.25 -19.14 2.29
CA PRO A 102 -19.26 -20.08 2.79
C PRO A 102 -19.55 -21.54 2.43
N ASP A 103 -18.49 -22.29 2.14
CA ASP A 103 -18.55 -23.71 1.80
C ASP A 103 -19.38 -24.07 0.55
N THR A 104 -19.75 -23.07 -0.24
CA THR A 104 -20.45 -23.23 -1.53
C THR A 104 -19.66 -22.64 -2.68
N ASP A 105 -20.16 -22.79 -3.90
CA ASP A 105 -19.63 -22.13 -5.10
C ASP A 105 -20.33 -20.81 -5.43
N LYS A 106 -21.29 -20.36 -4.59
CA LYS A 106 -22.11 -19.20 -4.87
C LYS A 106 -21.43 -17.90 -4.48
N PHE A 107 -21.47 -16.96 -5.40
CA PHE A 107 -20.97 -15.62 -5.23
C PHE A 107 -22.03 -14.57 -5.59
N LEU A 108 -21.88 -13.41 -4.97
CA LEU A 108 -22.62 -12.21 -5.29
C LEU A 108 -21.63 -11.09 -5.54
N PHE A 109 -21.75 -10.44 -6.69
CA PHE A 109 -21.06 -9.19 -6.98
C PHE A 109 -22.08 -8.06 -6.85
N LEU A 110 -21.72 -7.02 -6.10
CA LEU A 110 -22.46 -5.78 -6.02
C LEU A 110 -21.65 -4.72 -6.75
N GLN A 111 -22.27 -4.04 -7.70
CA GLN A 111 -21.74 -2.88 -8.38
C GLN A 111 -22.47 -1.64 -7.91
N LEU A 112 -21.74 -0.61 -7.49
CA LEU A 112 -22.27 0.70 -7.11
C LEU A 112 -21.74 1.74 -8.09
N ASN A 113 -22.62 2.44 -8.77
CA ASN A 113 -22.25 3.57 -9.62
C ASN A 113 -21.92 4.80 -8.76
N PHE A 114 -20.75 5.41 -8.99
CA PHE A 114 -20.32 6.57 -8.21
C PHE A 114 -21.03 7.87 -8.58
N GLN A 115 -21.69 7.95 -9.74
CA GLN A 115 -22.36 9.15 -10.17
C GLN A 115 -23.69 9.35 -9.43
N ASP A 116 -24.53 8.32 -9.41
CA ASP A 116 -25.91 8.40 -8.94
C ASP A 116 -26.25 7.49 -7.75
N GLY A 117 -25.33 6.60 -7.35
CA GLY A 117 -25.54 5.65 -6.26
C GLY A 117 -26.44 4.46 -6.63
N SER A 118 -26.70 4.22 -7.91
CA SER A 118 -27.43 3.04 -8.36
C SER A 118 -26.66 1.76 -8.06
N ILE A 119 -27.37 0.70 -7.69
CA ILE A 119 -26.78 -0.58 -7.32
C ILE A 119 -27.29 -1.68 -8.26
N ASP A 120 -26.36 -2.38 -8.88
CA ASP A 120 -26.61 -3.60 -9.63
C ASP A 120 -26.00 -4.80 -8.90
N THR A 121 -26.62 -5.97 -9.06
CA THR A 121 -26.10 -7.20 -8.46
C THR A 121 -26.03 -8.32 -9.48
N TYR A 122 -24.92 -9.06 -9.43
CA TYR A 122 -24.69 -10.21 -10.29
C TYR A 122 -24.43 -11.43 -9.42
N LYS A 123 -25.20 -12.50 -9.66
CA LYS A 123 -25.00 -13.78 -8.98
C LYS A 123 -24.28 -14.72 -9.91
N GLY A 124 -23.37 -15.49 -9.38
CA GLY A 124 -22.63 -16.46 -10.15
C GLY A 124 -22.08 -17.59 -9.31
N ASN A 125 -21.57 -18.60 -9.98
CA ASN A 125 -20.88 -19.69 -9.35
C ASN A 125 -19.40 -19.60 -9.72
N LEU A 126 -18.55 -19.54 -8.69
CA LEU A 126 -17.11 -19.68 -8.82
C LEU A 126 -16.70 -21.06 -8.29
N LEU A 127 -15.41 -21.30 -8.22
CA LEU A 127 -14.91 -22.53 -7.63
C LEU A 127 -15.00 -22.48 -6.11
N SER A 128 -15.70 -23.41 -5.45
CA SER A 128 -15.78 -23.49 -4.00
C SER A 128 -14.39 -23.71 -3.37
N GLY A 129 -14.10 -23.01 -2.27
CA GLY A 129 -12.86 -23.16 -1.50
C GLY A 129 -11.65 -22.46 -2.12
N VAL A 130 -11.87 -21.42 -2.92
CA VAL A 130 -10.80 -20.51 -3.35
C VAL A 130 -10.46 -19.54 -2.21
N ASP A 131 -9.21 -19.52 -1.81
CA ASP A 131 -8.66 -18.48 -0.94
C ASP A 131 -8.32 -17.26 -1.81
N VAL A 132 -9.22 -16.25 -1.81
CA VAL A 132 -9.13 -15.08 -2.68
C VAL A 132 -8.09 -14.10 -2.16
N GLN A 133 -7.13 -13.74 -3.02
CA GLN A 133 -6.05 -12.80 -2.69
C GLN A 133 -6.19 -11.48 -3.44
N HIS A 134 -6.75 -11.49 -4.65
CA HIS A 134 -6.98 -10.27 -5.44
C HIS A 134 -8.34 -10.35 -6.14
N PHE A 135 -8.97 -9.21 -6.22
CA PHE A 135 -10.21 -9.00 -6.95
C PHE A 135 -10.09 -7.72 -7.77
N LYS A 136 -10.35 -7.80 -9.06
CA LYS A 136 -10.36 -6.67 -10.00
C LYS A 136 -11.53 -6.80 -10.94
N VAL A 137 -11.96 -5.70 -11.53
CA VAL A 137 -13.00 -5.69 -12.57
C VAL A 137 -12.51 -4.91 -13.77
N ILE A 138 -12.73 -5.47 -14.96
CA ILE A 138 -12.37 -4.86 -16.24
C ILE A 138 -13.58 -4.92 -17.14
N GLY A 139 -14.10 -3.77 -17.53
CA GLY A 139 -15.34 -3.70 -18.30
C GLY A 139 -16.45 -4.51 -17.63
N SER A 140 -16.97 -5.53 -18.30
CA SER A 140 -18.01 -6.42 -17.78
C SER A 140 -17.48 -7.74 -17.19
N LYS A 141 -16.21 -7.81 -16.81
CA LYS A 141 -15.60 -9.04 -16.31
C LYS A 141 -14.93 -8.84 -14.96
N ALA A 142 -15.23 -9.75 -14.02
CA ALA A 142 -14.56 -9.86 -12.74
C ALA A 142 -13.37 -10.83 -12.86
N LEU A 143 -12.21 -10.40 -12.35
CA LEU A 143 -11.03 -11.23 -12.12
C LEU A 143 -10.94 -11.53 -10.64
N VAL A 144 -10.99 -12.82 -10.31
CA VAL A 144 -10.80 -13.32 -8.93
C VAL A 144 -9.57 -14.21 -8.94
N SER A 145 -8.55 -13.85 -8.18
CA SER A 145 -7.31 -14.61 -8.11
C SER A 145 -6.92 -14.97 -6.69
N GLY A 146 -6.22 -16.07 -6.54
CA GLY A 146 -5.80 -16.58 -5.25
C GLY A 146 -5.34 -18.01 -5.31
N TYR A 147 -5.71 -18.82 -4.32
CA TYR A 147 -5.28 -20.21 -4.22
C TYR A 147 -6.45 -21.18 -4.13
N TYR A 148 -6.34 -22.25 -4.88
CA TYR A 148 -7.21 -23.41 -4.74
C TYR A 148 -6.35 -24.66 -4.48
N ARG A 149 -6.59 -25.33 -3.34
CA ARG A 149 -5.77 -26.47 -2.89
C ARG A 149 -4.26 -26.16 -2.92
N SER A 150 -3.88 -24.99 -2.40
CA SER A 150 -2.49 -24.48 -2.35
C SER A 150 -1.80 -24.30 -3.71
N ARG A 151 -2.57 -24.07 -4.77
CA ARG A 151 -2.05 -23.74 -6.12
C ARG A 151 -2.68 -22.45 -6.60
N PRO A 152 -1.91 -21.61 -7.30
CA PRO A 152 -2.42 -20.34 -7.81
C PRO A 152 -3.50 -20.59 -8.87
N ILE A 153 -4.52 -19.75 -8.82
CA ILE A 153 -5.65 -19.77 -9.76
C ILE A 153 -6.06 -18.34 -10.06
N VAL A 154 -6.46 -18.10 -11.30
CA VAL A 154 -7.12 -16.85 -11.70
C VAL A 154 -8.39 -17.23 -12.45
N ILE A 155 -9.50 -16.68 -12.03
CA ILE A 155 -10.84 -16.93 -12.54
C ILE A 155 -11.33 -15.63 -13.18
N VAL A 156 -11.88 -15.71 -14.37
CA VAL A 156 -12.57 -14.64 -15.07
C VAL A 156 -14.05 -14.96 -15.09
N HIS A 157 -14.88 -14.11 -14.53
CA HIS A 157 -16.33 -14.20 -14.56
C HIS A 157 -16.91 -13.04 -15.37
N SER A 158 -17.72 -13.33 -16.34
CA SER A 158 -18.39 -12.31 -17.16
C SER A 158 -19.76 -11.98 -16.59
N PHE A 159 -20.02 -10.70 -16.34
CA PHE A 159 -21.33 -10.19 -15.86
C PHE A 159 -22.38 -10.21 -16.98
N PHE A 160 -21.95 -10.23 -18.25
CA PHE A 160 -22.83 -10.17 -19.40
C PHE A 160 -23.51 -11.51 -19.71
N ASP A 161 -22.71 -12.56 -19.82
CA ASP A 161 -23.20 -13.92 -20.21
C ASP A 161 -23.13 -14.92 -19.05
N HIS A 162 -22.74 -14.47 -17.86
CA HIS A 162 -22.60 -15.27 -16.64
C HIS A 162 -21.63 -16.46 -16.77
N THR A 163 -20.71 -16.43 -17.74
CA THR A 163 -19.72 -17.49 -17.92
C THR A 163 -18.55 -17.30 -16.95
N THR A 164 -18.06 -18.43 -16.43
CA THR A 164 -16.88 -18.46 -15.55
C THR A 164 -15.80 -19.30 -16.21
N ARG A 165 -14.58 -18.79 -16.28
CA ARG A 165 -13.42 -19.46 -16.87
C ARG A 165 -12.22 -19.37 -15.95
N VAL A 166 -11.44 -20.44 -15.88
CA VAL A 166 -10.15 -20.46 -15.20
C VAL A 166 -9.05 -20.19 -16.22
N LEU A 167 -8.14 -19.27 -15.94
CA LEU A 167 -7.00 -19.01 -16.82
C LEU A 167 -6.07 -20.23 -16.88
N PRO A 168 -5.69 -20.68 -18.06
CA PRO A 168 -4.88 -21.88 -18.23
C PRO A 168 -3.42 -21.65 -17.81
N GLY A 169 -2.72 -22.73 -17.44
CA GLY A 169 -1.28 -22.72 -17.19
C GLY A 169 -0.83 -22.09 -15.86
N LEU A 170 -1.75 -21.86 -14.91
CA LEU A 170 -1.41 -21.28 -13.59
C LEU A 170 -1.44 -22.33 -12.48
N PHE A 171 -2.24 -23.38 -12.59
CA PHE A 171 -2.49 -24.36 -11.54
C PHE A 171 -1.31 -25.34 -11.37
N GLU A 172 -0.15 -24.81 -10.99
CA GLU A 172 1.10 -25.55 -10.83
C GLU A 172 1.49 -25.70 -9.34
N LYS A 173 2.11 -26.84 -8.97
CA LYS A 173 2.68 -27.05 -7.64
C LYS A 173 3.91 -26.18 -7.44
N ASN A 174 4.15 -25.78 -6.18
CA ASN A 174 5.31 -24.97 -5.81
C ASN A 174 5.41 -23.65 -6.62
N THR A 175 4.27 -23.08 -6.92
CA THR A 175 4.15 -21.79 -7.59
C THR A 175 3.33 -20.86 -6.69
N GLU A 176 3.79 -19.66 -6.52
CA GLU A 176 3.11 -18.60 -5.78
C GLU A 176 2.65 -17.51 -6.75
N LEU A 177 1.47 -16.96 -6.47
CA LEU A 177 0.96 -15.78 -7.15
C LEU A 177 1.67 -14.56 -6.58
N ASN A 178 2.30 -13.77 -7.44
CA ASN A 178 2.98 -12.55 -7.01
C ASN A 178 2.11 -11.32 -7.24
N ASN A 179 1.57 -11.17 -8.44
CA ASN A 179 0.70 -10.06 -8.79
C ASN A 179 -0.23 -10.41 -9.97
N VAL A 180 -1.32 -9.66 -10.09
CA VAL A 180 -2.20 -9.68 -11.25
C VAL A 180 -2.40 -8.25 -11.70
N ASP A 181 -1.79 -7.88 -12.82
CA ASP A 181 -1.89 -6.54 -13.38
C ASP A 181 -2.79 -6.53 -14.60
N ILE A 182 -3.48 -5.42 -14.79
CA ILE A 182 -4.37 -5.18 -15.90
C ILE A 182 -3.79 -4.05 -16.72
N ASN A 183 -3.54 -4.29 -17.99
CA ASN A 183 -3.28 -3.25 -18.96
C ASN A 183 -4.59 -2.94 -19.69
N GLU A 184 -5.27 -1.88 -19.28
CA GLU A 184 -6.55 -1.47 -19.86
C GLU A 184 -6.40 -0.88 -21.26
N ILE A 185 -5.22 -0.32 -21.58
CA ILE A 185 -4.95 0.30 -22.88
C ILE A 185 -4.92 -0.76 -23.97
N ASP A 186 -4.19 -1.85 -23.75
CA ASP A 186 -3.98 -2.90 -24.74
C ASP A 186 -4.90 -4.12 -24.53
N GLY A 187 -5.70 -4.13 -23.48
CA GLY A 187 -6.66 -5.20 -23.22
C GLY A 187 -6.05 -6.50 -22.73
N TYR A 188 -5.01 -6.44 -21.87
CA TYR A 188 -4.29 -7.61 -21.39
C TYR A 188 -4.38 -7.77 -19.88
N ILE A 189 -4.32 -9.05 -19.44
CA ILE A 189 -4.18 -9.45 -18.05
C ILE A 189 -2.79 -10.07 -17.90
N ASN A 190 -1.93 -9.47 -17.08
CA ASN A 190 -0.62 -10.01 -16.74
C ASN A 190 -0.68 -10.70 -15.39
N VAL A 191 -0.43 -12.00 -15.36
CA VAL A 191 -0.33 -12.78 -14.14
C VAL A 191 1.12 -13.10 -13.86
N ILE A 192 1.63 -12.55 -12.78
CA ILE A 192 3.00 -12.72 -12.34
C ILE A 192 3.05 -13.82 -11.30
N THR A 193 3.88 -14.83 -11.54
CA THR A 193 4.06 -15.99 -10.66
C THR A 193 5.52 -16.24 -10.35
N TYR A 194 5.75 -16.79 -9.17
CA TYR A 194 7.05 -17.19 -8.67
C TYR A 194 7.06 -18.71 -8.48
N ALA A 195 7.86 -19.42 -9.27
CA ALA A 195 7.88 -20.87 -9.26
C ALA A 195 9.18 -21.42 -8.65
N TYR A 196 9.05 -22.28 -7.64
CA TYR A 196 10.18 -23.02 -7.05
C TYR A 196 10.52 -24.24 -7.93
N ARG A 197 11.65 -24.19 -8.62
CA ARG A 197 12.12 -25.31 -9.48
C ARG A 197 13.47 -25.82 -8.99
N LYS A 198 13.46 -26.91 -8.21
CA LYS A 198 14.65 -27.53 -7.60
C LYS A 198 15.44 -26.55 -6.74
N LYS A 199 16.54 -26.00 -7.26
CA LYS A 199 17.40 -25.04 -6.56
C LYS A 199 17.20 -23.59 -7.03
N ASN A 200 16.43 -23.39 -8.09
CA ASN A 200 16.23 -22.08 -8.72
C ASN A 200 14.78 -21.66 -8.57
N CYS A 201 14.58 -20.37 -8.46
CA CYS A 201 13.27 -19.75 -8.52
C CYS A 201 13.13 -19.05 -9.85
N VAL A 202 12.04 -19.29 -10.52
CA VAL A 202 11.73 -18.71 -11.82
C VAL A 202 10.59 -17.74 -11.63
N PHE A 203 10.77 -16.54 -12.12
CA PHE A 203 9.75 -15.50 -12.15
C PHE A 203 9.11 -15.53 -13.54
N GLU A 204 7.80 -15.77 -13.61
CA GLU A 204 7.07 -15.91 -14.86
C GLU A 204 5.96 -14.88 -14.96
N ILE A 205 5.88 -14.23 -16.12
CA ILE A 205 4.77 -13.35 -16.51
C ILE A 205 3.98 -14.09 -17.58
N LYS A 206 2.70 -14.32 -17.34
CA LYS A 206 1.76 -14.90 -18.30
C LYS A 206 0.74 -13.84 -18.67
N THR A 207 0.71 -13.48 -19.94
CA THR A 207 -0.19 -12.46 -20.50
C THR A 207 -1.36 -13.13 -21.19
N TYR A 208 -2.57 -12.73 -20.83
CA TYR A 208 -3.82 -13.23 -21.37
C TYR A 208 -4.62 -12.08 -21.97
N ASN A 209 -5.43 -12.37 -22.98
CA ASN A 209 -6.47 -11.44 -23.38
C ASN A 209 -7.65 -11.50 -22.38
N TYR A 210 -8.60 -10.59 -22.51
CA TYR A 210 -9.77 -10.54 -21.62
C TYR A 210 -10.72 -11.75 -21.75
N ASP A 211 -10.57 -12.58 -22.80
CA ASP A 211 -11.30 -13.85 -22.93
C ASP A 211 -10.60 -15.02 -22.25
N GLY A 212 -9.46 -14.78 -21.62
CA GLY A 212 -8.68 -15.77 -20.89
C GLY A 212 -7.79 -16.66 -21.76
N LYS A 213 -7.57 -16.28 -23.02
CA LYS A 213 -6.62 -16.96 -23.91
C LYS A 213 -5.20 -16.52 -23.56
N LEU A 214 -4.31 -17.48 -23.28
CA LEU A 214 -2.89 -17.21 -23.10
C LEU A 214 -2.30 -16.70 -24.41
N LEU A 215 -1.73 -15.51 -24.38
CA LEU A 215 -1.09 -14.87 -25.51
C LEU A 215 0.42 -15.06 -25.46
N LYS A 216 0.99 -14.88 -24.27
CA LYS A 216 2.41 -14.66 -24.08
C LYS A 216 2.91 -15.29 -22.78
N ARG A 217 4.17 -15.77 -22.75
CA ARG A 217 4.84 -16.25 -21.52
C ARG A 217 6.27 -15.78 -21.53
N THR A 218 6.59 -14.89 -20.58
CA THR A 218 7.92 -14.37 -20.38
C THR A 218 8.49 -14.94 -19.09
N SER A 219 9.70 -15.48 -19.12
CA SER A 219 10.38 -16.06 -17.95
C SER A 219 11.66 -15.32 -17.67
N LEU A 220 11.82 -14.88 -16.40
CA LEU A 220 13.04 -14.30 -15.92
C LEU A 220 13.75 -15.29 -14.98
N SER A 221 15.01 -15.52 -15.26
CA SER A 221 15.88 -16.34 -14.40
C SER A 221 17.29 -15.79 -14.46
N ASP A 222 17.96 -15.77 -13.32
CA ASP A 222 19.38 -15.44 -13.22
C ASP A 222 20.09 -16.57 -12.45
N PRO A 223 21.32 -16.96 -12.84
CA PRO A 223 22.03 -18.06 -12.18
C PRO A 223 22.45 -17.74 -10.73
N ARG A 224 22.55 -16.47 -10.37
CA ARG A 224 23.01 -16.00 -9.05
C ARG A 224 21.85 -15.51 -8.18
N TYR A 225 20.84 -14.89 -8.79
CA TYR A 225 19.78 -14.16 -8.11
C TYR A 225 18.41 -14.72 -8.42
N SER A 226 17.50 -14.48 -7.49
CA SER A 226 16.07 -14.81 -7.63
C SER A 226 15.24 -13.55 -7.49
N PHE A 227 14.29 -13.36 -8.38
CA PHE A 227 13.35 -12.22 -8.33
C PHE A 227 12.29 -12.53 -7.26
N ILE A 228 12.03 -11.58 -6.36
CA ILE A 228 11.04 -11.74 -5.29
C ILE A 228 9.70 -11.14 -5.69
N SER A 229 9.71 -9.89 -6.15
CA SER A 229 8.52 -9.19 -6.63
C SER A 229 8.85 -8.45 -7.92
N GLY A 230 7.82 -8.07 -8.67
CA GLY A 230 7.98 -7.24 -9.83
C GLY A 230 6.67 -6.58 -10.23
N GLN A 231 6.78 -5.37 -10.74
CA GLN A 231 5.67 -4.60 -11.30
C GLN A 231 6.02 -4.15 -12.70
N ILE A 232 5.05 -4.25 -13.59
CA ILE A 232 5.20 -3.91 -14.99
C ILE A 232 4.88 -2.44 -15.17
N VAL A 233 5.79 -1.71 -15.82
CA VAL A 233 5.60 -0.33 -16.25
C VAL A 233 5.56 -0.33 -17.78
N PRO A 234 4.39 -0.21 -18.39
CA PRO A 234 4.28 -0.17 -19.84
C PRO A 234 4.91 1.14 -20.37
N LEU A 235 5.69 1.03 -21.42
CA LEU A 235 6.24 2.15 -22.20
C LEU A 235 5.43 2.37 -23.47
N ASN A 236 5.10 1.28 -24.14
CA ASN A 236 4.24 1.19 -25.33
C ASN A 236 3.67 -0.24 -25.41
N ALA A 237 3.06 -0.59 -26.53
CA ALA A 237 2.42 -1.91 -26.70
C ALA A 237 3.40 -3.09 -26.58
N ASP A 238 4.65 -2.92 -27.02
CA ASP A 238 5.64 -4.00 -27.13
C ASP A 238 6.77 -3.88 -26.10
N ASP A 239 6.91 -2.70 -25.47
CA ASP A 239 7.99 -2.41 -24.53
C ASP A 239 7.46 -2.10 -23.13
N SER A 240 8.13 -2.65 -22.12
CA SER A 240 7.85 -2.39 -20.71
C SER A 240 9.11 -2.51 -19.85
N TYR A 241 9.10 -1.83 -18.70
CA TYR A 241 10.04 -2.16 -17.64
C TYR A 241 9.38 -3.07 -16.62
N LEU A 242 10.17 -4.01 -16.09
CA LEU A 242 9.84 -4.75 -14.90
C LEU A 242 10.78 -4.28 -13.78
N ILE A 243 10.20 -3.73 -12.71
CA ILE A 243 10.93 -3.18 -11.58
C ILE A 243 10.49 -3.91 -10.31
N GLY A 244 11.44 -4.32 -9.48
CA GLY A 244 11.13 -5.03 -8.23
C GLY A 244 12.36 -5.26 -7.36
N ASN A 245 12.28 -6.25 -6.49
CA ASN A 245 13.37 -6.63 -5.60
C ASN A 245 13.84 -8.07 -5.83
N TYR A 246 15.10 -8.33 -5.46
CA TYR A 246 15.74 -9.62 -5.68
C TYR A 246 16.41 -10.18 -4.42
N SER A 247 16.68 -11.49 -4.43
CA SER A 247 17.38 -12.21 -3.36
C SER A 247 18.55 -13.04 -3.89
N VAL A 248 19.43 -13.45 -3.00
CA VAL A 248 20.41 -14.51 -3.28
C VAL A 248 19.76 -15.84 -2.94
N GLY A 249 19.56 -16.67 -3.96
CA GLY A 249 18.79 -17.91 -3.85
C GLY A 249 17.30 -17.66 -3.58
N CYS A 250 16.53 -18.74 -3.49
CA CYS A 250 15.07 -18.67 -3.29
C CYS A 250 14.70 -18.33 -1.86
N THR A 251 14.82 -17.05 -1.47
CA THR A 251 14.48 -16.56 -0.14
C THR A 251 13.65 -15.30 -0.20
N GLN A 252 12.95 -14.98 0.88
CA GLN A 252 12.20 -13.73 1.02
C GLN A 252 13.09 -12.54 1.49
N TYR A 253 14.41 -12.74 1.57
CA TYR A 253 15.33 -11.69 2.01
C TYR A 253 15.91 -10.95 0.82
N SER A 254 15.44 -9.74 0.64
CA SER A 254 15.90 -8.85 -0.41
C SER A 254 17.36 -8.45 -0.22
N GLN A 255 18.09 -8.37 -1.32
CA GLN A 255 19.47 -7.86 -1.39
C GLN A 255 19.54 -6.48 -2.02
N GLY A 256 18.52 -6.11 -2.78
CA GLY A 256 18.44 -4.86 -3.50
C GLY A 256 17.23 -4.83 -4.42
N LEU A 257 17.29 -3.93 -5.38
CA LEU A 257 16.31 -3.71 -6.43
C LEU A 257 16.83 -4.22 -7.77
N TYR A 258 15.94 -4.50 -8.68
CA TYR A 258 16.31 -4.78 -10.07
C TYR A 258 15.39 -4.04 -11.04
N VAL A 259 15.92 -3.77 -12.20
CA VAL A 259 15.20 -3.24 -13.36
C VAL A 259 15.58 -4.05 -14.58
N THR A 260 14.63 -4.48 -15.36
CA THR A 260 14.86 -5.11 -16.66
C THR A 260 13.89 -4.55 -17.69
N HIS A 261 14.39 -4.29 -18.88
CA HIS A 261 13.58 -3.95 -20.04
C HIS A 261 13.06 -5.25 -20.66
N VAL A 262 11.82 -5.24 -21.05
CA VAL A 262 11.17 -6.36 -21.76
C VAL A 262 10.68 -5.80 -23.08
N SER A 263 11.34 -6.18 -24.18
CA SER A 263 10.99 -5.78 -25.54
C SER A 263 10.60 -7.03 -26.34
N ASP A 264 9.49 -6.97 -27.07
CA ASP A 264 8.98 -8.10 -27.86
C ASP A 264 8.99 -9.43 -27.08
N ASP A 265 8.55 -9.40 -25.81
CA ASP A 265 8.50 -10.54 -24.88
C ASP A 265 9.86 -11.08 -24.40
N THR A 266 10.93 -10.48 -24.85
CA THR A 266 12.28 -10.90 -24.48
C THR A 266 12.83 -9.96 -23.40
N PRO A 267 13.06 -10.48 -22.20
CA PRO A 267 13.69 -9.68 -21.15
C PRO A 267 15.18 -9.48 -21.49
N GLU A 268 15.64 -8.25 -21.37
CA GLU A 268 17.04 -7.93 -21.40
C GLU A 268 17.73 -8.38 -20.09
N GLU A 269 19.06 -8.31 -20.05
CA GLU A 269 19.82 -8.62 -18.84
C GLU A 269 19.44 -7.65 -17.71
N PRO A 270 18.96 -8.15 -16.55
CA PRO A 270 18.53 -7.29 -15.47
C PRO A 270 19.68 -6.50 -14.86
N GLN A 271 19.45 -5.23 -14.60
CA GLN A 271 20.33 -4.40 -13.79
C GLN A 271 19.98 -4.62 -12.32
N PHE A 272 20.94 -5.11 -11.54
CA PHE A 272 20.81 -5.32 -10.10
C PHE A 272 21.47 -4.16 -9.34
N ILE A 273 20.72 -3.58 -8.40
CA ILE A 273 21.14 -2.47 -7.55
C ILE A 273 21.16 -2.97 -6.11
N GLU A 274 22.34 -3.29 -5.58
CA GLU A 274 22.48 -3.76 -4.20
C GLU A 274 22.16 -2.63 -3.20
N PHE A 275 21.58 -2.95 -2.05
CA PHE A 275 21.30 -1.93 -1.01
C PHE A 275 22.55 -1.15 -0.56
N SER A 276 23.75 -1.71 -0.73
CA SER A 276 24.99 -0.99 -0.45
C SER A 276 25.37 0.05 -1.51
N GLU A 277 24.69 0.07 -2.65
CA GLU A 277 24.88 1.05 -3.72
C GLU A 277 23.95 2.25 -3.57
N LEU A 278 22.88 2.09 -2.79
CA LEU A 278 21.98 3.16 -2.43
C LEU A 278 22.65 4.12 -1.44
N GLN A 279 22.57 5.42 -1.69
CA GLN A 279 23.25 6.44 -0.87
C GLN A 279 22.62 6.58 0.50
N ASN A 280 21.30 6.45 0.59
CA ASN A 280 20.51 6.79 1.76
C ASN A 280 19.89 5.58 2.48
N PHE A 281 20.03 4.36 1.93
CA PHE A 281 19.38 3.16 2.48
C PHE A 281 19.61 2.96 3.97
N PHE A 282 20.81 3.24 4.50
CA PHE A 282 21.14 3.02 5.91
C PHE A 282 20.91 4.24 6.81
N ASN A 283 20.28 5.32 6.30
CA ASN A 283 20.03 6.55 7.07
C ASN A 283 19.08 6.35 8.26
N TYR A 284 18.24 5.33 8.23
CA TYR A 284 17.38 4.96 9.37
C TYR A 284 18.17 4.50 10.61
N MET A 285 19.44 4.19 10.46
CA MET A 285 20.28 3.71 11.56
C MET A 285 20.87 4.87 12.34
N LYS A 286 21.04 4.69 13.66
CA LYS A 286 21.83 5.61 14.49
C LYS A 286 23.25 5.74 13.92
N PRO A 287 23.89 6.93 13.92
CA PRO A 287 25.17 7.20 13.25
C PRO A 287 26.27 6.18 13.55
N LYS A 288 26.48 5.80 14.81
CA LYS A 288 27.49 4.80 15.23
C LYS A 288 27.23 3.41 14.63
N ARG A 289 25.96 3.00 14.53
CA ARG A 289 25.59 1.70 13.95
C ARG A 289 25.76 1.74 12.43
N ARG A 290 25.34 2.82 11.78
CA ARG A 290 25.50 3.06 10.36
C ARG A 290 26.97 2.96 9.94
N ALA A 291 27.87 3.69 10.63
CA ALA A 291 29.30 3.66 10.35
C ALA A 291 29.87 2.23 10.40
N ARG A 292 29.54 1.43 11.43
CA ARG A 292 29.99 0.03 11.55
C ARG A 292 29.47 -0.86 10.42
N VAL A 293 28.23 -0.64 9.99
CA VAL A 293 27.63 -1.42 8.89
C VAL A 293 28.34 -1.08 7.58
N LEU A 294 28.53 0.20 7.28
CA LEU A 294 29.23 0.65 6.07
C LEU A 294 30.68 0.18 6.02
N GLU A 295 31.41 0.25 7.14
CA GLU A 295 32.77 -0.30 7.26
C GLU A 295 32.80 -1.81 6.95
N LYS A 296 31.87 -2.57 7.52
CA LYS A 296 31.76 -4.01 7.25
C LYS A 296 31.46 -4.30 5.79
N ILE A 297 30.55 -3.54 5.18
CA ILE A 297 30.22 -3.63 3.75
C ILE A 297 31.46 -3.36 2.91
N GLY A 298 32.16 -2.26 3.15
CA GLY A 298 33.39 -1.89 2.44
C GLY A 298 34.48 -2.95 2.55
N LYS A 299 34.70 -3.50 3.76
CA LYS A 299 35.66 -4.59 4.00
C LYS A 299 35.29 -5.88 3.25
N ARG A 300 33.98 -6.20 3.16
CA ARG A 300 33.55 -7.39 2.38
C ARG A 300 33.78 -7.15 0.88
N LYS A 301 33.43 -5.96 0.39
CA LYS A 301 33.62 -5.57 -1.01
C LYS A 301 35.09 -5.59 -1.43
N SER A 302 35.99 -5.09 -0.56
CA SER A 302 37.47 -5.12 -0.83
C SER A 302 38.04 -6.55 -0.86
N LEU A 303 37.37 -7.52 -0.23
CA LEU A 303 37.73 -8.94 -0.24
C LEU A 303 37.04 -9.73 -1.36
N GLY A 304 36.33 -9.08 -2.27
CA GLY A 304 35.51 -9.72 -3.32
C GLY A 304 34.37 -10.59 -2.79
N LYS A 305 33.90 -10.33 -1.56
CA LYS A 305 32.82 -11.08 -0.93
C LYS A 305 31.49 -10.35 -1.07
N GLU A 306 30.47 -11.07 -1.49
CA GLU A 306 29.11 -10.55 -1.55
C GLU A 306 28.58 -10.15 -0.17
N ASN A 307 27.87 -9.03 -0.10
CA ASN A 307 27.09 -8.68 1.07
C ASN A 307 25.86 -9.56 1.14
N ARG A 308 25.35 -9.78 2.34
CA ARG A 308 24.09 -10.51 2.56
C ARG A 308 23.24 -9.75 3.54
N PHE A 309 22.14 -9.24 3.02
CA PHE A 309 21.13 -8.52 3.79
C PHE A 309 19.99 -9.46 4.20
N ARG A 310 19.24 -9.07 5.22
CA ARG A 310 18.07 -9.81 5.72
C ARG A 310 16.89 -8.88 5.88
N TYR A 311 16.58 -8.14 4.82
CA TYR A 311 15.44 -7.26 4.76
C TYR A 311 14.29 -7.94 4.01
N ARG A 312 13.07 -7.80 4.51
CA ARG A 312 11.86 -8.12 3.77
C ARG A 312 11.25 -6.82 3.33
N LEU A 313 10.92 -6.72 2.06
CA LEU A 313 10.34 -5.51 1.46
C LEU A 313 8.90 -5.78 1.06
N LEU A 314 8.03 -4.88 1.48
CA LEU A 314 6.71 -4.69 0.88
C LEU A 314 6.87 -3.59 -0.16
N VAL A 315 6.85 -3.97 -1.43
CA VAL A 315 6.98 -3.02 -2.56
C VAL A 315 5.58 -2.53 -2.91
N HIS A 316 5.40 -1.21 -2.85
CA HIS A 316 4.15 -0.55 -3.21
C HIS A 316 3.94 -0.53 -4.71
N GLN A 317 2.74 -0.17 -5.14
CA GLN A 317 2.49 0.14 -6.54
C GLN A 317 3.38 1.32 -6.98
N LEU A 318 3.97 1.21 -8.17
CA LEU A 318 4.87 2.23 -8.69
C LEU A 318 4.12 3.53 -8.99
N ILE A 319 4.69 4.64 -8.55
CA ILE A 319 4.17 5.98 -8.85
C ILE A 319 4.81 6.44 -10.16
N GLN A 320 4.00 6.68 -11.17
CA GLN A 320 4.46 7.19 -12.45
C GLN A 320 4.16 8.69 -12.53
N THR A 321 5.21 9.48 -12.70
CA THR A 321 5.09 10.92 -12.98
C THR A 321 5.49 11.18 -14.43
N GLU A 322 5.32 12.40 -14.91
CA GLU A 322 5.80 12.77 -16.25
C GLU A 322 7.32 12.63 -16.40
N LYS A 323 8.08 12.84 -15.32
CA LYS A 323 9.54 12.89 -15.33
C LYS A 323 10.19 11.55 -14.97
N GLU A 324 9.59 10.76 -14.09
CA GLU A 324 10.24 9.62 -13.45
C GLU A 324 9.27 8.55 -12.97
N ILE A 325 9.79 7.36 -12.71
CA ILE A 325 9.11 6.24 -12.08
C ILE A 325 9.63 6.15 -10.65
N VAL A 326 8.74 6.19 -9.67
CA VAL A 326 9.11 6.15 -8.26
C VAL A 326 8.67 4.84 -7.64
N LEU A 327 9.64 4.09 -7.10
CA LEU A 327 9.43 2.90 -6.30
C LEU A 327 9.45 3.28 -4.83
N VAL A 328 8.41 2.85 -4.12
CA VAL A 328 8.33 2.91 -2.66
C VAL A 328 8.36 1.49 -2.13
N ALA A 329 9.16 1.22 -1.12
CA ALA A 329 9.13 -0.07 -0.45
C ALA A 329 9.38 0.06 1.05
N GLU A 330 8.59 -0.67 1.84
CA GLU A 330 8.69 -0.68 3.29
C GLU A 330 9.42 -1.92 3.79
N VAL A 331 10.37 -1.71 4.70
CA VAL A 331 11.08 -2.81 5.34
C VAL A 331 10.32 -3.26 6.58
N TYR A 332 9.91 -4.51 6.58
CA TYR A 332 9.14 -5.11 7.65
C TYR A 332 9.76 -6.39 8.20
N TYR A 333 9.36 -6.73 9.41
CA TYR A 333 9.69 -7.99 10.08
C TYR A 333 8.42 -8.59 10.71
N PRO A 334 8.18 -9.93 10.51
CA PRO A 334 7.10 -10.59 11.23
C PRO A 334 7.38 -10.54 12.73
N ASN A 335 6.43 -10.07 13.51
CA ASN A 335 6.45 -10.12 14.95
C ASN A 335 5.87 -11.47 15.40
N GLN A 336 6.68 -12.28 16.10
CA GLN A 336 6.29 -13.62 16.50
C GLN A 336 6.38 -13.74 18.02
N ARG A 337 5.30 -14.13 18.66
CA ARG A 337 5.28 -14.50 20.07
C ARG A 337 5.61 -15.97 20.24
N SER A 338 6.54 -16.26 21.14
CA SER A 338 6.75 -17.61 21.61
C SER A 338 5.59 -18.02 22.51
N THR A 339 4.78 -18.96 22.06
CA THR A 339 3.80 -19.60 22.94
C THR A 339 4.51 -20.54 23.92
N SER A 340 3.96 -20.70 25.12
CA SER A 340 4.52 -21.59 26.14
C SER A 340 4.86 -22.98 25.56
N PRO A 341 5.98 -23.59 25.95
CA PRO A 341 6.36 -24.90 25.43
C PRO A 341 5.25 -25.89 25.75
N ILE A 342 4.70 -26.52 24.72
CA ILE A 342 3.81 -27.66 24.90
C ILE A 342 4.70 -28.83 25.26
N ILE A 343 4.68 -29.21 26.54
CA ILE A 343 5.32 -30.44 27.01
C ILE A 343 4.41 -31.59 26.62
N SER A 344 4.60 -32.10 25.41
CA SER A 344 4.02 -33.38 25.00
C SER A 344 4.84 -34.48 25.68
N GLY A 345 4.21 -35.27 26.56
CA GLY A 345 4.87 -36.32 27.27
C GLY A 345 5.60 -37.29 26.35
N GLY A 346 6.92 -37.40 26.51
CA GLY A 346 7.76 -38.38 25.83
C GLY A 346 8.77 -37.84 24.81
N MET A 347 8.81 -36.53 24.46
CA MET A 347 9.84 -35.99 23.58
C MET A 347 10.90 -35.19 24.35
N SER A 348 12.15 -35.48 24.12
CA SER A 348 13.32 -34.91 24.79
C SER A 348 13.63 -33.44 24.39
N ARG A 349 12.80 -32.78 23.57
CA ARG A 349 12.93 -31.38 23.23
C ARG A 349 11.55 -30.67 23.20
N PRO A 350 11.34 -29.62 23.99
CA PRO A 350 10.10 -28.87 23.95
C PRO A 350 9.96 -28.16 22.57
N TYR A 351 8.86 -28.42 21.89
CA TYR A 351 8.50 -27.68 20.69
C TYR A 351 7.89 -26.33 21.10
N VAL A 352 8.57 -25.25 20.77
CA VAL A 352 8.05 -23.89 20.97
C VAL A 352 7.29 -23.48 19.71
N ALA A 353 5.98 -23.49 19.78
CA ALA A 353 5.16 -22.93 18.72
C ALA A 353 5.33 -21.39 18.69
N ARG A 354 5.43 -20.82 17.51
CA ARG A 354 5.49 -19.38 17.30
C ARG A 354 4.20 -18.95 16.60
N ALA A 355 3.45 -18.06 17.25
CA ALA A 355 2.29 -17.44 16.65
C ALA A 355 2.70 -16.09 16.05
N LEU A 356 2.21 -15.79 14.85
CA LEU A 356 2.36 -14.48 14.23
C LEU A 356 1.44 -13.50 14.98
N GLU A 357 2.03 -12.39 15.48
CA GLU A 357 1.29 -11.31 16.15
C GLU A 357 1.10 -10.08 15.24
N GLY A 358 1.60 -10.15 14.02
CA GLY A 358 1.58 -9.05 13.06
C GLY A 358 2.96 -8.74 12.49
N TYR A 359 3.11 -7.51 12.03
CA TYR A 359 4.31 -7.03 11.34
C TYR A 359 4.81 -5.74 11.96
N ARG A 360 6.11 -5.61 12.07
CA ARG A 360 6.79 -4.40 12.53
C ARG A 360 7.55 -3.77 11.39
N TYR A 361 7.32 -2.50 11.18
CA TYR A 361 7.99 -1.69 10.15
C TYR A 361 9.16 -0.90 10.76
N THR A 362 10.21 -0.70 10.00
CA THR A 362 11.43 -0.03 10.49
C THR A 362 11.82 1.20 9.68
N HIS A 363 11.64 1.16 8.39
CA HIS A 363 11.91 2.26 7.47
C HIS A 363 11.27 1.98 6.12
N ALA A 364 11.02 3.03 5.35
CA ALA A 364 10.67 2.92 3.95
C ALA A 364 11.77 3.52 3.09
N ILE A 365 11.97 2.94 1.91
CA ILE A 365 12.86 3.47 0.87
C ILE A 365 12.03 4.05 -0.26
N VAL A 366 12.52 5.13 -0.83
CA VAL A 366 11.94 5.76 -2.03
C VAL A 366 13.05 5.90 -3.05
N CYS A 367 12.84 5.35 -4.24
CA CYS A 367 13.84 5.34 -5.31
C CYS A 367 13.22 5.88 -6.60
N GLY A 368 13.86 6.87 -7.19
CA GLY A 368 13.46 7.44 -8.47
C GLY A 368 14.28 6.89 -9.63
N PHE A 369 13.57 6.42 -10.66
CA PHE A 369 14.15 5.93 -11.90
C PHE A 369 13.74 6.85 -13.05
N ASP A 370 14.65 7.12 -13.96
CA ASP A 370 14.30 7.82 -15.19
C ASP A 370 13.47 6.92 -16.14
N ARG A 371 13.04 7.48 -17.25
CA ARG A 371 12.27 6.74 -18.26
C ARG A 371 13.06 5.67 -19.00
N SER A 372 14.39 5.61 -18.80
CA SER A 372 15.24 4.52 -19.29
C SER A 372 15.50 3.42 -18.25
N GLY A 373 14.82 3.48 -17.09
CA GLY A 373 14.97 2.51 -15.99
C GLY A 373 16.23 2.70 -15.16
N LYS A 374 17.01 3.78 -15.35
CA LYS A 374 18.21 4.05 -14.57
C LYS A 374 17.85 4.69 -13.23
N LEU A 375 18.43 4.16 -12.15
CA LEU A 375 18.31 4.78 -10.82
C LEU A 375 18.96 6.18 -10.81
N MET A 376 18.18 7.19 -10.47
CA MET A 376 18.60 8.58 -10.41
C MET A 376 18.88 9.04 -8.98
N TRP A 377 18.06 8.60 -8.03
CA TRP A 377 18.16 8.99 -6.62
C TRP A 377 17.48 7.97 -5.71
N ASP A 378 17.86 7.97 -4.45
CA ASP A 378 17.22 7.23 -3.38
C ASP A 378 17.08 8.06 -2.11
N ASN A 379 16.09 7.74 -1.30
CA ASN A 379 15.93 8.30 0.04
C ASN A 379 15.33 7.27 0.99
N THR A 380 15.37 7.55 2.30
CA THR A 380 14.88 6.63 3.33
C THR A 380 14.23 7.41 4.46
N ILE A 381 12.95 7.11 4.72
CA ILE A 381 12.24 7.59 5.91
C ILE A 381 12.34 6.56 7.04
N THR A 382 12.65 7.03 8.23
CA THR A 382 12.71 6.18 9.43
C THR A 382 11.32 6.02 10.05
N ILE A 383 10.88 4.78 10.18
CA ILE A 383 9.64 4.43 10.86
C ILE A 383 9.98 3.92 12.26
N LYS A 384 9.37 4.50 13.31
CA LYS A 384 9.63 4.12 14.70
C LYS A 384 8.40 3.45 15.28
N ASP A 385 8.60 2.22 15.79
CA ASP A 385 7.61 1.48 16.59
C ASP A 385 6.22 1.30 15.94
N LEU A 386 6.16 1.30 14.62
CA LEU A 386 4.95 1.06 13.86
C LEU A 386 4.73 -0.45 13.69
N THR A 387 3.56 -0.91 14.09
CA THR A 387 3.14 -2.32 13.97
C THR A 387 1.75 -2.39 13.35
N SER A 388 1.49 -3.45 12.59
CA SER A 388 0.17 -3.76 12.04
C SER A 388 -0.10 -5.25 12.20
N PHE A 389 -1.36 -5.64 12.38
CA PHE A 389 -1.75 -7.06 12.39
C PHE A 389 -1.59 -7.68 11.00
N ASP A 390 -1.99 -6.95 9.96
CA ASP A 390 -1.89 -7.37 8.58
C ASP A 390 -0.69 -6.71 7.89
N LEU A 391 -0.15 -7.38 6.88
CA LEU A 391 0.88 -6.81 6.04
C LEU A 391 0.22 -5.86 5.03
N GLN A 392 0.37 -4.56 5.27
CA GLN A 392 -0.23 -3.51 4.46
C GLN A 392 0.72 -2.32 4.31
N GLU A 393 0.48 -1.51 3.30
CA GLU A 393 1.23 -0.28 3.03
C GLU A 393 0.89 0.77 4.09
N MET A 394 1.88 1.17 4.88
CA MET A 394 1.71 2.12 5.98
C MET A 394 2.13 3.53 5.58
N VAL A 395 3.19 3.67 4.79
CA VAL A 395 3.71 4.96 4.33
C VAL A 395 3.04 5.35 3.02
N GLN A 396 2.36 6.47 3.03
CA GLN A 396 1.79 7.07 1.83
C GLN A 396 2.76 8.10 1.25
N VAL A 397 2.94 8.06 -0.07
CA VAL A 397 3.83 8.98 -0.78
C VAL A 397 3.03 9.71 -1.86
N THR A 398 3.05 11.02 -1.81
CA THR A 398 2.36 11.88 -2.78
C THR A 398 3.35 12.84 -3.41
N PRO A 399 3.46 12.88 -4.75
CA PRO A 399 4.22 13.91 -5.43
C PRO A 399 3.48 15.25 -5.33
N VAL A 400 4.19 16.30 -4.94
CA VAL A 400 3.68 17.67 -4.85
C VAL A 400 4.75 18.59 -5.40
N ASP A 401 4.52 19.16 -6.58
CA ASP A 401 5.49 19.95 -7.34
C ASP A 401 6.81 19.15 -7.60
N ASP A 402 7.93 19.64 -7.15
CA ASP A 402 9.25 18.97 -7.26
C ASP A 402 9.63 18.17 -5.97
N TYR A 403 8.66 17.95 -5.08
CA TYR A 403 8.84 17.27 -3.80
C TYR A 403 8.00 15.98 -3.73
N PHE A 404 8.39 15.11 -2.82
CA PHE A 404 7.56 13.98 -2.38
C PHE A 404 7.25 14.14 -0.90
N VAL A 405 5.96 14.16 -0.57
CA VAL A 405 5.47 14.17 0.80
C VAL A 405 5.23 12.73 1.22
N LEU A 406 5.97 12.28 2.22
CA LEU A 406 5.82 10.97 2.83
C LEU A 406 5.05 11.13 4.13
N ALA A 407 4.02 10.33 4.33
CA ALA A 407 3.19 10.42 5.50
C ALA A 407 2.73 9.03 5.99
N TYR A 408 2.65 8.84 7.30
CA TYR A 408 2.10 7.63 7.91
C TYR A 408 1.39 7.91 9.23
N PRO A 409 0.30 7.17 9.55
CA PRO A 409 -0.42 7.33 10.81
C PRO A 409 0.28 6.54 11.91
N GLN A 410 0.36 7.11 13.11
CA GLN A 410 0.85 6.44 14.31
C GLN A 410 0.25 7.06 15.57
N GLU A 411 -0.41 6.24 16.41
CA GLU A 411 -0.94 6.67 17.72
C GLU A 411 -1.81 7.94 17.69
N GLY A 412 -2.60 8.10 16.62
CA GLY A 412 -3.48 9.28 16.44
C GLY A 412 -2.78 10.55 15.98
N GLU A 413 -1.52 10.46 15.61
CA GLU A 413 -0.75 11.50 14.95
C GLU A 413 -0.43 11.08 13.51
N ILE A 414 -0.26 12.04 12.62
CA ILE A 414 0.29 11.82 11.29
C ILE A 414 1.74 12.30 11.31
N HIS A 415 2.64 11.39 10.97
CA HIS A 415 4.06 11.71 10.80
C HIS A 415 4.31 12.04 9.35
N THR A 416 4.98 13.14 9.06
CA THR A 416 5.30 13.57 7.71
C THR A 416 6.78 13.87 7.56
N GLU A 417 7.32 13.59 6.39
CA GLU A 417 8.66 13.97 5.97
C GLU A 417 8.60 14.43 4.51
N VAL A 418 9.33 15.44 4.14
CA VAL A 418 9.37 15.91 2.76
C VAL A 418 10.76 15.74 2.19
N ILE A 419 10.82 15.14 1.03
CA ILE A 419 12.05 14.91 0.30
C ILE A 419 12.01 15.59 -1.08
N SER A 420 13.16 16.08 -1.49
CA SER A 420 13.47 16.45 -2.88
C SER A 420 14.57 15.52 -3.36
N ARG A 421 14.17 14.44 -4.07
CA ARG A 421 15.08 13.38 -4.52
C ARG A 421 15.89 12.78 -3.36
N ASN A 422 17.23 12.93 -3.37
CA ASN A 422 18.13 12.38 -2.36
C ASN A 422 18.32 13.27 -1.12
N LYS A 423 17.59 14.39 -1.02
CA LYS A 423 17.65 15.29 0.14
C LYS A 423 16.36 15.21 0.96
N VAL A 424 16.49 15.19 2.27
CA VAL A 424 15.40 15.49 3.19
C VAL A 424 15.31 17.00 3.30
N VAL A 425 14.18 17.57 2.90
CA VAL A 425 13.92 19.03 2.91
C VAL A 425 13.24 19.44 4.21
N VAL A 426 12.29 18.62 4.65
CA VAL A 426 11.64 18.78 5.97
C VAL A 426 11.80 17.49 6.71
N GLU A 427 12.46 17.52 7.87
CA GLU A 427 12.59 16.38 8.77
C GLU A 427 11.23 15.94 9.31
N THR A 428 11.17 14.74 9.89
CA THR A 428 9.91 14.17 10.38
C THR A 428 9.20 15.08 11.36
N GLU A 429 8.04 15.58 10.96
CA GLU A 429 7.11 16.35 11.78
C GLU A 429 5.93 15.49 12.21
N LYS A 430 5.24 15.94 13.27
CA LYS A 430 4.06 15.26 13.81
C LYS A 430 2.87 16.20 13.80
N PHE A 431 1.78 15.73 13.24
CA PHE A 431 0.52 16.45 13.17
C PHE A 431 -0.55 15.71 13.98
N LYS A 432 -1.17 16.40 14.95
CA LYS A 432 -2.30 15.85 15.70
C LYS A 432 -3.61 16.08 14.97
N ILE A 433 -4.40 15.04 14.87
CA ILE A 433 -5.75 15.12 14.35
C ILE A 433 -6.68 15.72 15.41
N ASN A 434 -7.29 16.86 15.11
CA ASN A 434 -8.14 17.61 16.04
C ASN A 434 -9.64 17.33 15.79
N PRO A 435 -10.49 17.33 16.85
CA PRO A 435 -11.94 17.30 16.71
C PRO A 435 -12.47 18.52 15.93
N LYS A 436 -13.72 18.43 15.45
CA LYS A 436 -14.38 19.54 14.75
C LYS A 436 -14.60 20.76 15.67
N SER A 437 -14.88 20.51 16.94
CA SER A 437 -15.11 21.55 17.94
C SER A 437 -13.85 21.79 18.77
N GLU A 438 -13.39 23.04 18.86
CA GLU A 438 -12.27 23.45 19.73
C GLU A 438 -12.50 23.18 21.23
N LYS A 439 -13.77 23.01 21.63
CA LYS A 439 -14.15 22.68 23.03
C LYS A 439 -13.94 21.21 23.35
N GLU A 440 -13.84 20.36 22.34
CA GLU A 440 -13.63 18.91 22.49
C GLU A 440 -12.15 18.55 22.36
N LYS A 441 -11.78 17.45 23.00
CA LYS A 441 -10.44 16.87 22.91
C LYS A 441 -10.57 15.40 22.52
N VAL A 442 -9.57 14.89 21.84
CA VAL A 442 -9.44 13.45 21.59
C VAL A 442 -9.05 12.78 22.90
N LEU A 443 -9.88 11.86 23.36
CA LEU A 443 -9.68 11.07 24.57
C LEU A 443 -9.00 9.74 24.25
N ASN A 444 -9.32 9.15 23.10
CA ASN A 444 -8.73 7.92 22.61
C ASN A 444 -8.77 7.89 21.06
N ASN A 445 -7.77 7.26 20.47
CA ASN A 445 -7.72 6.96 19.05
C ASN A 445 -7.69 5.44 18.88
N GLU A 446 -8.55 4.95 18.02
CA GLU A 446 -8.58 3.56 17.59
C GLU A 446 -8.48 3.55 16.06
N ASP A 447 -7.63 2.68 15.53
CA ASP A 447 -7.46 2.44 14.10
C ASP A 447 -7.41 3.72 13.24
N GLY A 448 -6.24 4.28 13.08
CA GLY A 448 -6.02 5.44 12.20
C GLY A 448 -5.47 5.01 10.85
N TYR A 449 -6.12 5.44 9.77
CA TYR A 449 -5.72 5.20 8.40
C TYR A 449 -5.37 6.50 7.71
N LEU A 450 -4.47 6.41 6.74
CA LEU A 450 -4.08 7.52 5.87
C LEU A 450 -4.05 7.03 4.44
N SER A 451 -4.61 7.80 3.52
CA SER A 451 -4.50 7.53 2.09
C SER A 451 -4.28 8.81 1.29
N PRO A 452 -3.58 8.76 0.15
CA PRO A 452 -3.57 9.86 -0.79
C PRO A 452 -4.98 10.13 -1.29
N TRP A 453 -5.28 11.40 -1.58
CA TRP A 453 -6.59 11.73 -2.13
C TRP A 453 -6.47 12.24 -3.57
N TYR A 454 -6.27 13.54 -3.76
CA TYR A 454 -5.99 14.15 -5.06
C TYR A 454 -5.04 15.34 -4.88
N GLY A 455 -4.21 15.62 -5.89
CA GLY A 455 -3.21 16.67 -5.79
C GLY A 455 -2.37 16.52 -4.52
N GLN A 456 -2.32 17.58 -3.72
CA GLN A 456 -1.57 17.65 -2.46
C GLN A 456 -2.35 17.20 -1.21
N TYR A 457 -3.55 16.61 -1.39
CA TYR A 457 -4.43 16.27 -0.28
C TYR A 457 -4.28 14.81 0.14
N PHE A 458 -4.44 14.59 1.46
CA PHE A 458 -4.56 13.27 2.07
C PHE A 458 -5.91 13.15 2.78
N LEU A 459 -6.38 11.91 2.89
CA LEU A 459 -7.49 11.53 3.76
C LEU A 459 -6.93 10.82 4.99
N ALA A 460 -7.22 11.36 6.17
CA ALA A 460 -6.98 10.64 7.43
C ALA A 460 -8.33 10.27 8.05
N TYR A 461 -8.54 8.99 8.32
CA TYR A 461 -9.81 8.51 8.85
C TYR A 461 -9.61 7.39 9.87
N GLY A 462 -10.62 7.17 10.71
CA GLY A 462 -10.58 6.16 11.75
C GLY A 462 -11.60 6.40 12.85
N MET A 463 -11.44 5.69 13.95
CA MET A 463 -12.31 5.81 15.12
C MET A 463 -11.66 6.67 16.19
N GLN A 464 -12.44 7.60 16.74
CA GLN A 464 -12.00 8.44 17.87
C GLN A 464 -13.08 8.52 18.93
N ARG A 465 -12.66 8.49 20.20
CA ARG A 465 -13.46 8.91 21.31
C ARG A 465 -13.11 10.35 21.65
N ILE A 466 -14.08 11.25 21.54
CA ILE A 466 -13.91 12.68 21.78
C ILE A 466 -14.84 13.16 22.88
N GLY A 467 -14.43 14.18 23.62
CA GLY A 467 -15.23 14.72 24.70
C GLY A 467 -14.66 16.02 25.27
N THR A 468 -15.42 16.65 26.14
CA THR A 468 -14.99 17.86 26.87
C THR A 468 -14.31 17.47 28.18
N SER A 469 -13.44 18.33 28.68
CA SER A 469 -12.72 18.11 29.97
C SER A 469 -13.62 17.97 31.21
N SER A 470 -14.90 18.31 31.08
CA SER A 470 -15.89 18.22 32.15
C SER A 470 -16.79 16.96 32.10
N ILE A 471 -16.70 16.15 31.05
CA ILE A 471 -17.55 14.97 30.85
C ILE A 471 -16.65 13.74 30.77
N VAL A 472 -16.79 12.83 31.73
CA VAL A 472 -16.08 11.53 31.78
C VAL A 472 -16.56 10.59 30.65
N GLN A 473 -17.78 10.79 30.12
CA GLN A 473 -18.32 10.03 28.97
C GLN A 473 -18.13 10.85 27.70
N GLY A 474 -17.11 10.47 26.89
CA GLY A 474 -16.95 10.97 25.52
C GLY A 474 -17.93 10.29 24.57
N ARG A 475 -18.13 10.89 23.39
CA ARG A 475 -18.83 10.27 22.25
C ARG A 475 -17.84 9.58 21.33
N GLU A 476 -18.22 8.47 20.75
CA GLU A 476 -17.46 7.79 19.72
C GLU A 476 -17.88 8.30 18.35
N VAL A 477 -16.90 8.53 17.51
CA VAL A 477 -17.10 8.99 16.13
C VAL A 477 -16.18 8.28 15.18
N PHE A 478 -16.72 7.93 14.03
CA PHE A 478 -15.88 7.69 12.86
C PHE A 478 -15.60 9.04 12.22
N TYR A 479 -14.33 9.37 12.05
CA TYR A 479 -13.91 10.64 11.48
C TYR A 479 -13.26 10.47 10.10
N VAL A 480 -13.45 11.46 9.24
CA VAL A 480 -12.69 11.64 8.00
C VAL A 480 -12.19 13.07 7.96
N ASN A 481 -10.89 13.24 7.85
CA ASN A 481 -10.26 14.54 7.71
C ASN A 481 -9.65 14.72 6.33
N LYS A 482 -9.84 15.90 5.77
CA LYS A 482 -9.06 16.38 4.65
C LYS A 482 -7.81 17.07 5.19
N LEU A 483 -6.65 16.55 4.83
CA LEU A 483 -5.36 17.11 5.19
C LEU A 483 -4.69 17.65 3.93
N THR A 484 -4.01 18.78 4.05
CA THR A 484 -3.23 19.38 2.95
C THR A 484 -1.83 19.68 3.42
N TYR A 485 -0.86 19.45 2.55
CA TYR A 485 0.52 19.85 2.78
C TYR A 485 0.82 21.09 1.92
N LYS A 486 1.20 22.20 2.56
CA LYS A 486 1.54 23.45 1.85
C LYS A 486 3.03 23.49 1.53
N THR A 487 3.36 23.49 0.26
CA THR A 487 4.73 23.56 -0.23
C THR A 487 5.25 24.98 -0.48
N ASP A 488 4.37 25.98 -0.51
CA ASP A 488 4.73 27.38 -0.78
C ASP A 488 5.85 27.95 0.12
N ASP A 489 5.98 27.40 1.32
CA ASP A 489 6.99 27.81 2.28
C ASP A 489 8.30 27.02 2.17
N ILE A 490 8.30 25.85 1.51
CA ILE A 490 9.50 24.99 1.34
C ILE A 490 10.51 25.70 0.46
N GLY A 491 10.10 26.23 -0.68
CA GLY A 491 10.97 26.98 -1.59
C GLY A 491 11.61 28.21 -0.95
N LYS A 492 10.91 28.85 0.02
CA LYS A 492 11.47 29.97 0.78
C LYS A 492 12.49 29.53 1.83
N MET A 493 12.36 28.31 2.36
CA MET A 493 13.31 27.71 3.29
C MET A 493 14.60 27.30 2.59
N GLU A 494 14.52 26.63 1.44
CA GLU A 494 15.69 26.26 0.65
C GLU A 494 16.47 27.52 0.20
N ALA A 495 15.80 28.55 -0.28
CA ALA A 495 16.44 29.82 -0.64
C ALA A 495 17.15 30.52 0.54
N LYS A 496 16.59 30.42 1.75
CA LYS A 496 17.25 30.94 2.97
C LYS A 496 18.45 30.11 3.41
N GLU A 497 18.38 28.80 3.26
CA GLU A 497 19.47 27.89 3.64
C GLU A 497 20.63 28.00 2.67
N GLU A 498 20.37 28.20 1.37
CA GLU A 498 21.40 28.51 0.36
C GLU A 498 22.04 29.89 0.61
N ALA A 499 21.23 30.89 0.95
CA ALA A 499 21.73 32.22 1.27
C ALA A 499 22.53 32.28 2.60
N SER A 500 22.34 31.33 3.50
CA SER A 500 23.04 31.26 4.79
C SER A 500 24.33 30.44 4.76
N ARG A 501 24.67 29.75 3.68
CA ARG A 501 25.94 29.01 3.52
C ARG A 501 27.08 30.00 3.28
N PRO A 502 28.09 30.09 4.18
CA PRO A 502 29.23 30.95 3.96
C PRO A 502 30.12 30.38 2.82
N GLY A 503 30.17 31.04 1.70
CA GLY A 503 31.21 30.80 0.69
C GLY A 503 30.71 30.36 -0.68
N HIS A 504 30.02 31.23 -1.41
CA HIS A 504 30.20 31.39 -2.83
C HIS A 504 30.02 32.88 -3.14
N GLN A 505 31.12 33.63 -3.11
CA GLN A 505 31.21 34.89 -3.84
C GLN A 505 31.64 34.55 -5.29
N PRO A 506 31.08 35.29 -6.29
CA PRO A 506 31.30 35.07 -7.70
C PRO A 506 32.76 35.27 -8.13
#